data_5885b07d88476cebb37861c4d38b5a77
#
_entry.id   5885b07d88476cebb37861c4d38b5a77
#
_cell.length_a   1.000
_cell.length_b   1.000
_cell.length_c   1.000
_cell.angle_alpha   90.00
_cell.angle_beta   90.00
_cell.angle_gamma   90.00
#
_symmetry.space_group_name_H-M   'P 1'
#
loop_
_entity.id
_entity.type
_entity.pdbx_description
1 polymer ?
#
loop_
_entity_poly.entity_id
_entity_poly.type
_entity_poly.pdbx_seq_one_letter_code
_entity_poly.pdbx_strand_id
1 'polypeptide(L)'
;MEEIIVIILILLTLLSIFCLYKIFDKRGLYFSLVMFDLIAFVLTFKITYVFKMNINIGIIPLISTFTILYIFLSKYNIKETNNLLKITLFANITTALLLIVMNYFIPIITETISINMKGTFEHNYKILLAYPIITYLSQLISIKLYGLLQQIQDNVSISMILTYIITGILYTIVMYILSYINILQIPQSLFLGVSTYILGIAVTLINVIFINILDKKKVIK
;
A
#
# COMPACT_ATOMS: atom_id res chain seq x y z
N MET A 1 2.37 2.36 -23.16
CA MET A 1 2.02 0.96 -22.77
C MET A 1 1.96 0.81 -21.25
N GLU A 2 2.92 1.36 -20.51
CA GLU A 2 2.99 1.25 -19.04
C GLU A 2 1.83 1.95 -18.32
N GLU A 3 1.31 3.07 -18.86
CA GLU A 3 0.14 3.76 -18.33
C GLU A 3 -1.10 2.85 -18.31
N ILE A 4 -1.28 2.07 -19.38
CA ILE A 4 -2.41 1.11 -19.48
C ILE A 4 -2.26 0.02 -18.41
N ILE A 5 -1.04 -0.46 -18.18
CA ILE A 5 -0.76 -1.48 -17.16
C ILE A 5 -1.08 -0.94 -15.76
N VAL A 6 -0.73 0.32 -15.47
CA VAL A 6 -1.08 0.98 -14.20
C VAL A 6 -2.59 1.06 -14.01
N ILE A 7 -3.33 1.46 -15.04
CA ILE A 7 -4.80 1.52 -14.99
C ILE A 7 -5.39 0.13 -14.75
N ILE A 8 -4.88 -0.89 -15.46
CA ILE A 8 -5.32 -2.28 -15.27
C ILE A 8 -5.04 -2.73 -13.83
N LEU A 9 -3.87 -2.41 -13.27
CA LEU A 9 -3.52 -2.77 -11.90
C LEU A 9 -4.47 -2.12 -10.87
N ILE A 10 -4.83 -0.85 -11.05
CA ILE A 10 -5.82 -0.16 -10.22
C ILE A 10 -7.18 -0.87 -10.29
N LEU A 11 -7.65 -1.17 -11.51
CA LEU A 11 -8.93 -1.84 -11.69
C LEU A 11 -8.93 -3.25 -11.10
N LEU A 12 -7.85 -4.02 -11.27
CA LEU A 12 -7.72 -5.35 -10.70
C LEU A 12 -7.75 -5.33 -9.17
N THR A 13 -7.05 -4.38 -8.53
CA THR A 13 -7.08 -4.25 -7.07
C THR A 13 -8.49 -3.95 -6.57
N LEU A 14 -9.21 -3.02 -7.20
CA LEU A 14 -10.57 -2.67 -6.82
C LEU A 14 -11.56 -3.81 -7.03
N LEU A 15 -11.51 -4.48 -8.18
CA LEU A 15 -12.36 -5.63 -8.47
C LEU A 15 -12.11 -6.78 -7.50
N SER A 16 -10.85 -7.04 -7.15
CA SER A 16 -10.50 -8.09 -6.19
C SER A 16 -11.06 -7.78 -4.79
N ILE A 17 -10.95 -6.53 -4.31
CA ILE A 17 -11.54 -6.12 -3.02
C ILE A 17 -13.05 -6.34 -3.06
N PHE A 18 -13.71 -5.91 -4.13
CA PHE A 18 -15.14 -6.07 -4.28
C PHE A 18 -15.57 -7.54 -4.29
N CYS A 19 -14.90 -8.38 -5.09
CA CYS A 19 -15.20 -9.81 -5.17
C CYS A 19 -15.00 -10.51 -3.83
N LEU A 20 -13.88 -10.25 -3.17
CA LEU A 20 -13.58 -10.85 -1.87
C LEU A 20 -14.57 -10.40 -0.79
N TYR A 21 -14.94 -9.12 -0.78
CA TYR A 21 -15.95 -8.63 0.13
C TYR A 21 -17.32 -9.26 -0.15
N LYS A 22 -17.73 -9.37 -1.42
CA LYS A 22 -19.03 -9.95 -1.81
C LYS A 22 -19.13 -11.45 -1.47
N ILE A 23 -18.02 -12.19 -1.57
CA ILE A 23 -18.01 -13.65 -1.35
C ILE A 23 -17.84 -13.98 0.14
N PHE A 24 -17.01 -13.25 0.86
CA PHE A 24 -16.56 -13.59 2.21
C PHE A 24 -16.88 -12.52 3.26
N ASP A 25 -17.65 -11.48 2.91
CA ASP A 25 -18.02 -10.37 3.79
C ASP A 25 -16.82 -9.78 4.57
N LYS A 26 -16.93 -9.70 5.88
CA LYS A 26 -15.88 -9.21 6.78
C LYS A 26 -14.54 -9.94 6.61
N ARG A 27 -14.58 -11.27 6.43
CA ARG A 27 -13.38 -12.10 6.26
C ARG A 27 -12.67 -11.77 4.94
N GLY A 28 -13.43 -11.41 3.91
CA GLY A 28 -12.90 -10.96 2.64
C GLY A 28 -12.09 -9.67 2.77
N LEU A 29 -12.53 -8.71 3.59
CA LEU A 29 -11.76 -7.49 3.86
C LEU A 29 -10.47 -7.78 4.64
N TYR A 30 -10.50 -8.70 5.62
CA TYR A 30 -9.30 -9.15 6.32
C TYR A 30 -8.27 -9.74 5.36
N PHE A 31 -8.71 -10.66 4.52
CA PHE A 31 -7.84 -11.30 3.54
C PHE A 31 -7.30 -10.28 2.53
N SER A 32 -8.16 -9.41 2.00
CA SER A 32 -7.76 -8.36 1.06
C SER A 32 -6.70 -7.44 1.64
N LEU A 33 -6.84 -7.01 2.90
CA LEU A 33 -5.88 -6.12 3.53
C LEU A 33 -4.49 -6.77 3.60
N VAL A 34 -4.40 -7.98 4.15
CA VAL A 34 -3.12 -8.69 4.27
C VAL A 34 -2.52 -8.96 2.90
N MET A 35 -3.33 -9.44 1.95
CA MET A 35 -2.87 -9.76 0.60
C MET A 35 -2.32 -8.52 -0.12
N PHE A 36 -3.06 -7.41 -0.12
CA PHE A 36 -2.61 -6.21 -0.84
C PHE A 36 -1.45 -5.51 -0.14
N ASP A 37 -1.33 -5.61 1.19
CA ASP A 37 -0.19 -5.06 1.91
C ASP A 37 1.10 -5.85 1.58
N LEU A 38 1.02 -7.18 1.49
CA LEU A 38 2.14 -8.02 1.05
C LEU A 38 2.50 -7.78 -0.44
N ILE A 39 1.50 -7.64 -1.31
CA ILE A 39 1.73 -7.30 -2.72
C ILE A 39 2.39 -5.91 -2.82
N ALA A 40 1.93 -4.92 -2.06
CA ALA A 40 2.52 -3.60 -2.01
C ALA A 40 3.98 -3.66 -1.55
N PHE A 41 4.27 -4.47 -0.54
CA PHE A 41 5.63 -4.69 -0.05
C PHE A 41 6.55 -5.21 -1.16
N VAL A 42 6.16 -6.27 -1.86
CA VAL A 42 6.96 -6.83 -2.96
C VAL A 42 7.11 -5.84 -4.11
N LEU A 43 6.04 -5.14 -4.49
CA LEU A 43 6.06 -4.16 -5.57
C LEU A 43 6.82 -2.86 -5.21
N THR A 44 7.10 -2.61 -3.92
CA THR A 44 7.92 -1.46 -3.50
C THR A 44 9.36 -1.55 -4.02
N PHE A 45 9.85 -2.73 -4.37
CA PHE A 45 11.17 -2.89 -5.02
C PHE A 45 11.16 -2.49 -6.50
N LYS A 46 9.99 -2.25 -7.11
CA LYS A 46 9.87 -1.91 -8.52
C LYS A 46 9.56 -0.44 -8.73
N ILE A 47 10.55 0.28 -9.25
CA ILE A 47 10.39 1.65 -9.75
C ILE A 47 10.17 1.56 -11.27
N THR A 48 9.21 2.33 -11.78
CA THR A 48 8.91 2.38 -13.21
C THR A 48 8.71 3.81 -13.68
N TYR A 49 8.88 4.05 -14.98
CA TYR A 49 8.68 5.36 -15.61
C TYR A 49 7.32 5.40 -16.29
N VAL A 50 6.38 6.13 -15.70
CA VAL A 50 4.98 6.24 -16.16
C VAL A 50 4.53 7.69 -16.03
N PHE A 51 3.71 8.17 -16.95
CA PHE A 51 3.23 9.56 -16.98
C PHE A 51 4.37 10.60 -16.92
N LYS A 52 5.52 10.31 -17.55
CA LYS A 52 6.75 11.13 -17.53
C LYS A 52 7.35 11.30 -16.12
N MET A 53 7.02 10.40 -15.18
CA MET A 53 7.52 10.43 -13.81
C MET A 53 8.05 9.05 -13.40
N ASN A 54 9.09 9.03 -12.55
CA ASN A 54 9.51 7.84 -11.88
C ASN A 54 8.57 7.58 -10.70
N ILE A 55 7.93 6.44 -10.64
CA ILE A 55 6.98 6.08 -9.61
C ILE A 55 7.27 4.70 -9.05
N ASN A 56 6.94 4.51 -7.78
CA ASN A 56 6.93 3.20 -7.14
C ASN A 56 5.55 2.57 -7.31
N ILE A 57 5.48 1.41 -7.98
CA ILE A 57 4.18 0.76 -8.29
C ILE A 57 3.52 0.18 -7.03
N GLY A 58 4.27 -0.11 -5.99
CA GLY A 58 3.74 -0.62 -4.71
C GLY A 58 2.73 0.33 -4.06
N ILE A 59 2.73 1.63 -4.44
CA ILE A 59 1.75 2.59 -3.93
C ILE A 59 0.31 2.21 -4.29
N ILE A 60 0.07 1.57 -5.43
CA ILE A 60 -1.30 1.25 -5.89
C ILE A 60 -1.99 0.26 -4.95
N PRO A 61 -1.46 -0.95 -4.69
CA PRO A 61 -2.07 -1.85 -3.73
C PRO A 61 -2.00 -1.29 -2.30
N LEU A 62 -1.00 -0.48 -1.94
CA LEU A 62 -0.94 0.16 -0.63
C LEU A 62 -2.11 1.12 -0.40
N ILE A 63 -2.47 1.97 -1.36
CA ILE A 63 -3.64 2.84 -1.25
C ILE A 63 -4.93 2.03 -1.10
N SER A 64 -4.98 0.89 -1.77
CA SER A 64 -6.12 -0.02 -1.62
C SER A 64 -6.23 -0.57 -0.19
N THR A 65 -5.12 -0.79 0.52
CA THR A 65 -5.15 -1.16 1.94
C THR A 65 -5.70 -0.04 2.83
N PHE A 66 -5.33 1.21 2.61
CA PHE A 66 -5.93 2.34 3.32
C PHE A 66 -7.45 2.41 3.08
N THR A 67 -7.87 2.20 1.84
CA THR A 67 -9.28 2.18 1.47
C THR A 67 -10.04 1.07 2.22
N ILE A 68 -9.48 -0.14 2.30
CA ILE A 68 -10.05 -1.26 3.05
C ILE A 68 -10.18 -0.90 4.54
N LEU A 69 -9.16 -0.27 5.12
CA LEU A 69 -9.17 0.17 6.53
C LEU A 69 -10.28 1.18 6.80
N TYR A 70 -10.53 2.11 5.88
CA TYR A 70 -11.62 3.10 6.03
C TYR A 70 -12.99 2.45 5.93
N ILE A 71 -13.19 1.53 4.96
CA ILE A 71 -14.42 0.73 4.86
C ILE A 71 -14.61 -0.07 6.15
N PHE A 72 -13.54 -0.67 6.65
CA PHE A 72 -13.59 -1.48 7.86
C PHE A 72 -13.94 -0.63 9.08
N LEU A 73 -13.32 0.56 9.22
CA LEU A 73 -13.57 1.46 10.33
C LEU A 73 -14.98 2.07 10.31
N SER A 74 -15.55 2.32 9.12
CA SER A 74 -16.92 2.82 8.98
C SER A 74 -17.99 1.79 9.35
N LYS A 75 -17.67 0.49 9.28
CA LYS A 75 -18.63 -0.61 9.52
C LYS A 75 -18.40 -1.38 10.82
N TYR A 76 -17.18 -1.39 11.30
CA TYR A 76 -16.76 -2.21 12.44
C TYR A 76 -16.03 -1.36 13.49
N ASN A 77 -15.71 -1.99 14.61
CA ASN A 77 -15.10 -1.30 15.74
C ASN A 77 -13.61 -0.99 15.48
N ILE A 78 -13.13 0.16 15.99
CA ILE A 78 -11.73 0.58 15.96
C ILE A 78 -10.78 -0.45 16.60
N LYS A 79 -11.24 -1.17 17.64
CA LYS A 79 -10.45 -2.23 18.28
C LYS A 79 -10.16 -3.39 17.33
N GLU A 80 -11.13 -3.79 16.53
CA GLU A 80 -10.97 -4.83 15.51
C GLU A 80 -10.05 -4.36 14.39
N THR A 81 -10.19 -3.12 13.95
CA THR A 81 -9.32 -2.51 12.94
C THR A 81 -7.87 -2.50 13.40
N ASN A 82 -7.60 -2.15 14.66
CA ASN A 82 -6.26 -2.19 15.23
C ASN A 82 -5.69 -3.62 15.33
N ASN A 83 -6.52 -4.61 15.62
CA ASN A 83 -6.09 -6.01 15.63
C ASN A 83 -5.72 -6.49 14.22
N LEU A 84 -6.49 -6.06 13.21
CA LEU A 84 -6.18 -6.34 11.83
C LEU A 84 -4.84 -5.75 11.40
N LEU A 85 -4.53 -4.52 11.80
CA LEU A 85 -3.22 -3.91 11.54
C LEU A 85 -2.06 -4.68 12.19
N LYS A 86 -2.24 -5.24 13.38
CA LYS A 86 -1.21 -6.08 14.01
C LYS A 86 -0.96 -7.35 13.21
N ILE A 87 -2.00 -7.94 12.62
CA ILE A 87 -1.87 -9.13 11.76
C ILE A 87 -1.08 -8.78 10.49
N THR A 88 -1.37 -7.64 9.85
CA THR A 88 -0.61 -7.19 8.68
C THR A 88 0.83 -6.86 9.01
N LEU A 89 1.09 -6.21 10.13
CA LEU A 89 2.46 -5.97 10.61
C LEU A 89 3.23 -7.27 10.79
N PHE A 90 2.63 -8.26 11.46
CA PHE A 90 3.25 -9.56 11.67
C PHE A 90 3.53 -10.27 10.34
N ALA A 91 2.59 -10.24 9.40
CA ALA A 91 2.77 -10.82 8.07
C ALA A 91 3.93 -10.15 7.31
N ASN A 92 4.01 -8.82 7.33
CA ASN A 92 5.09 -8.07 6.69
C ASN A 92 6.46 -8.34 7.33
N ILE A 93 6.55 -8.37 8.67
CA ILE A 93 7.81 -8.70 9.37
C ILE A 93 8.24 -10.12 9.02
N THR A 94 7.32 -11.08 9.06
CA THR A 94 7.62 -12.48 8.70
C THR A 94 8.12 -12.57 7.26
N THR A 95 7.47 -11.90 6.32
CA THR A 95 7.88 -11.85 4.92
C THR A 95 9.26 -11.21 4.77
N ALA A 96 9.52 -10.10 5.46
CA ALA A 96 10.84 -9.45 5.45
C ALA A 96 11.94 -10.39 5.95
N LEU A 97 11.71 -11.09 7.07
CA LEU A 97 12.66 -12.05 7.62
C LEU A 97 12.91 -13.23 6.68
N LEU A 98 11.85 -13.77 6.06
CA LEU A 98 12.00 -14.85 5.08
C LEU A 98 12.81 -14.40 3.85
N LEU A 99 12.56 -13.19 3.33
CA LEU A 99 13.33 -12.65 2.21
C LEU A 99 14.79 -12.40 2.59
N ILE A 100 15.09 -11.97 3.82
CA ILE A 100 16.46 -11.83 4.33
C ILE A 100 17.14 -13.21 4.39
N VAL A 101 16.46 -14.22 4.96
CA VAL A 101 17.00 -15.58 5.03
C VAL A 101 17.24 -16.16 3.64
N MET A 102 16.34 -15.93 2.69
CA MET A 102 16.51 -16.38 1.30
C MET A 102 17.79 -15.84 0.64
N ASN A 103 18.25 -14.64 1.02
CA ASN A 103 19.48 -14.07 0.47
C ASN A 103 20.76 -14.83 0.87
N TYR A 104 20.71 -15.64 1.95
CA TYR A 104 21.86 -16.46 2.36
C TYR A 104 21.99 -17.77 1.54
N PHE A 105 20.95 -18.15 0.78
CA PHE A 105 21.08 -19.28 -0.14
C PHE A 105 21.96 -18.90 -1.33
N ILE A 106 22.92 -19.78 -1.64
CA ILE A 106 23.84 -19.58 -2.77
C ILE A 106 23.09 -19.91 -4.06
N PRO A 107 22.91 -18.96 -4.99
CA PRO A 107 22.25 -19.25 -6.26
C PRO A 107 23.12 -20.17 -7.11
N ILE A 108 22.48 -21.04 -7.90
CA ILE A 108 23.17 -21.83 -8.92
C ILE A 108 23.65 -20.88 -10.01
N ILE A 109 24.92 -20.98 -10.40
CA ILE A 109 25.59 -20.03 -11.30
C ILE A 109 24.87 -19.85 -12.65
N THR A 110 24.12 -20.87 -13.08
CA THR A 110 23.37 -20.87 -14.36
C THR A 110 21.96 -20.32 -14.23
N GLU A 111 21.47 -20.01 -13.00
CA GLU A 111 20.09 -19.60 -12.78
C GLU A 111 19.97 -18.09 -12.61
N THR A 112 19.59 -17.42 -13.70
CA THR A 112 19.45 -15.96 -13.77
C THR A 112 18.43 -15.38 -12.78
N ILE A 113 17.37 -16.12 -12.47
CA ILE A 113 16.29 -15.66 -11.56
C ILE A 113 16.82 -15.52 -10.13
N SER A 114 17.46 -16.54 -9.59
CA SER A 114 18.02 -16.51 -8.22
C SER A 114 19.10 -15.46 -8.07
N ILE A 115 19.94 -15.26 -9.10
CA ILE A 115 20.98 -14.22 -9.11
C ILE A 115 20.34 -12.82 -9.05
N ASN A 116 19.33 -12.58 -9.87
CA ASN A 116 18.63 -11.28 -9.91
C ASN A 116 17.86 -11.00 -8.60
N MET A 117 17.21 -12.01 -8.02
CA MET A 117 16.52 -11.87 -6.73
C MET A 117 17.52 -11.55 -5.62
N LYS A 118 18.64 -12.28 -5.54
CA LYS A 118 19.69 -11.99 -4.56
C LYS A 118 20.17 -10.55 -4.67
N GLY A 119 20.54 -10.10 -5.85
CA GLY A 119 20.97 -8.72 -6.09
C GLY A 119 19.93 -7.69 -5.67
N THR A 120 18.65 -7.93 -5.97
CA THR A 120 17.56 -7.03 -5.60
C THR A 120 17.44 -6.87 -4.09
N PHE A 121 17.44 -7.95 -3.32
CA PHE A 121 17.22 -7.88 -1.88
C PHE A 121 18.47 -7.49 -1.10
N GLU A 122 19.66 -7.87 -1.56
CA GLU A 122 20.92 -7.52 -0.92
C GLU A 122 21.17 -6.01 -0.95
N HIS A 123 20.88 -5.34 -2.06
CA HIS A 123 21.04 -3.88 -2.18
C HIS A 123 19.91 -3.07 -1.50
N ASN A 124 18.74 -3.69 -1.30
CA ASN A 124 17.54 -3.03 -0.79
C ASN A 124 17.13 -3.48 0.62
N TYR A 125 18.04 -4.02 1.43
CA TYR A 125 17.74 -4.50 2.79
C TYR A 125 17.09 -3.43 3.68
N LYS A 126 17.37 -2.14 3.45
CA LYS A 126 16.73 -1.03 4.18
C LYS A 126 15.24 -0.96 3.92
N ILE A 127 14.82 -1.21 2.68
CA ILE A 127 13.40 -1.26 2.32
C ILE A 127 12.74 -2.44 3.04
N LEU A 128 13.40 -3.61 3.09
CA LEU A 128 12.89 -4.79 3.78
C LEU A 128 12.60 -4.54 5.25
N LEU A 129 13.48 -3.80 5.94
CA LEU A 129 13.32 -3.49 7.36
C LEU A 129 12.38 -2.30 7.60
N ALA A 130 12.43 -1.28 6.74
CA ALA A 130 11.68 -0.04 6.92
C ALA A 130 10.20 -0.18 6.56
N TYR A 131 9.88 -0.91 5.48
CA TYR A 131 8.52 -1.02 4.97
C TYR A 131 7.50 -1.49 6.02
N PRO A 132 7.70 -2.61 6.75
CA PRO A 132 6.73 -3.08 7.73
C PRO A 132 6.42 -2.05 8.81
N ILE A 133 7.43 -1.34 9.29
CA ILE A 133 7.31 -0.37 10.37
C ILE A 133 6.62 0.91 9.88
N ILE A 134 7.09 1.45 8.76
CA ILE A 134 6.57 2.72 8.22
C ILE A 134 5.12 2.55 7.77
N THR A 135 4.80 1.45 7.09
CA THR A 135 3.44 1.15 6.64
C THR A 135 2.49 1.01 7.83
N TYR A 136 2.88 0.23 8.84
CA TYR A 136 2.09 0.07 10.05
C TYR A 136 1.81 1.40 10.77
N LEU A 137 2.85 2.22 10.96
CA LEU A 137 2.71 3.53 11.62
C LEU A 137 1.81 4.47 10.80
N SER A 138 2.00 4.51 9.49
CA SER A 138 1.19 5.32 8.59
C SER A 138 -0.29 4.90 8.60
N GLN A 139 -0.56 3.60 8.56
CA GLN A 139 -1.91 3.05 8.65
C GLN A 139 -2.54 3.33 10.02
N LEU A 140 -1.79 3.27 11.11
CA LEU A 140 -2.24 3.56 12.46
C LEU A 140 -2.62 5.03 12.63
N ILE A 141 -1.79 5.95 12.13
CA ILE A 141 -2.07 7.39 12.10
C ILE A 141 -3.29 7.66 11.23
N SER A 142 -3.39 7.00 10.08
CA SER A 142 -4.50 7.12 9.13
C SER A 142 -5.85 6.74 9.78
N ILE A 143 -5.92 5.64 10.52
CA ILE A 143 -7.15 5.23 11.22
C ILE A 143 -7.59 6.28 12.23
N LYS A 144 -6.66 6.80 13.04
CA LYS A 144 -6.97 7.83 14.04
C LYS A 144 -7.45 9.11 13.39
N LEU A 145 -6.74 9.57 12.35
CA LEU A 145 -7.09 10.79 11.63
C LEU A 145 -8.43 10.67 10.92
N TYR A 146 -8.69 9.55 10.27
CA TYR A 146 -9.98 9.29 9.63
C TYR A 146 -11.13 9.31 10.62
N GLY A 147 -10.97 8.69 11.81
CA GLY A 147 -11.97 8.71 12.86
C GLY A 147 -12.26 10.13 13.39
N LEU A 148 -11.23 10.97 13.53
CA LEU A 148 -11.38 12.37 13.91
C LEU A 148 -12.09 13.19 12.82
N LEU A 149 -11.71 13.02 11.58
CA LEU A 149 -12.32 13.73 10.45
C LEU A 149 -13.80 13.34 10.26
N GLN A 150 -14.15 12.07 10.49
CA GLN A 150 -15.54 11.62 10.45
C GLN A 150 -16.40 12.21 11.56
N GLN A 151 -15.84 12.54 12.72
CA GLN A 151 -16.58 13.24 13.79
C GLN A 151 -16.85 14.70 13.44
N ILE A 152 -16.01 15.32 12.62
CA ILE A 152 -16.13 16.73 12.20
C ILE A 152 -17.04 16.88 10.99
N GLN A 153 -17.01 15.93 10.08
CA GLN A 153 -17.77 15.97 8.83
C GLN A 153 -18.35 14.59 8.50
N ASP A 154 -19.65 14.53 8.26
CA ASP A 154 -20.37 13.27 7.97
C ASP A 154 -20.08 12.69 6.59
N ASN A 155 -19.13 13.25 5.83
CA ASN A 155 -18.83 12.83 4.48
C ASN A 155 -17.63 11.85 4.44
N VAL A 156 -17.92 10.56 4.29
CA VAL A 156 -16.94 9.49 4.20
C VAL A 156 -15.88 9.75 3.11
N SER A 157 -16.33 10.18 1.94
CA SER A 157 -15.44 10.41 0.79
C SER A 157 -14.42 11.51 1.05
N ILE A 158 -14.86 12.63 1.60
CA ILE A 158 -13.99 13.76 1.92
C ILE A 158 -13.00 13.35 3.03
N SER A 159 -13.49 12.66 4.07
CA SER A 159 -12.63 12.16 5.15
C SER A 159 -11.54 11.21 4.63
N MET A 160 -11.85 10.33 3.69
CA MET A 160 -10.86 9.43 3.07
C MET A 160 -9.78 10.22 2.31
N ILE A 161 -10.19 11.18 1.48
CA ILE A 161 -9.25 11.98 0.67
C ILE A 161 -8.34 12.82 1.58
N LEU A 162 -8.89 13.55 2.54
CA LEU A 162 -8.13 14.38 3.46
C LEU A 162 -7.17 13.55 4.32
N THR A 163 -7.63 12.40 4.80
CA THR A 163 -6.77 11.49 5.56
C THR A 163 -5.57 11.06 4.72
N TYR A 164 -5.80 10.66 3.46
CA TYR A 164 -4.69 10.24 2.60
C TYR A 164 -3.75 11.39 2.25
N ILE A 165 -4.25 12.59 1.99
CA ILE A 165 -3.40 13.76 1.71
C ILE A 165 -2.39 13.95 2.86
N ILE A 166 -2.82 13.87 4.11
CA ILE A 166 -1.95 14.06 5.26
C ILE A 166 -1.04 12.85 5.50
N THR A 167 -1.60 11.65 5.57
CA THR A 167 -0.84 10.45 5.90
C THR A 167 0.05 9.99 4.75
N GLY A 168 -0.34 10.24 3.51
CA GLY A 168 0.45 9.95 2.33
C GLY A 168 1.73 10.78 2.26
N ILE A 169 1.69 12.07 2.65
CA ILE A 169 2.91 12.90 2.78
C ILE A 169 3.85 12.28 3.81
N LEU A 170 3.33 11.93 5.00
CA LEU A 170 4.15 11.33 6.06
C LEU A 170 4.76 10.01 5.59
N TYR A 171 3.97 9.14 4.99
CA TYR A 171 4.45 7.87 4.44
C TYR A 171 5.56 8.08 3.41
N THR A 172 5.32 8.93 2.41
CA THR A 172 6.28 9.12 1.32
C THR A 172 7.57 9.77 1.81
N ILE A 173 7.51 10.83 2.62
CA ILE A 173 8.72 11.47 3.16
C ILE A 173 9.54 10.47 3.96
N VAL A 174 8.93 9.77 4.92
CA VAL A 174 9.65 8.84 5.80
C VAL A 174 10.19 7.65 5.00
N MET A 175 9.36 7.06 4.13
CA MET A 175 9.76 5.90 3.34
C MET A 175 10.91 6.22 2.38
N TYR A 176 10.83 7.35 1.64
CA TYR A 176 11.82 7.65 0.63
C TYR A 176 13.12 8.22 1.20
N ILE A 177 13.06 8.99 2.27
CA ILE A 177 14.26 9.45 2.96
C ILE A 177 14.98 8.27 3.62
N LEU A 178 14.29 7.43 4.38
CA LEU A 178 14.94 6.35 5.13
C LEU A 178 15.38 5.18 4.25
N SER A 179 14.59 4.83 3.25
CA SER A 179 14.82 3.62 2.47
C SER A 179 15.68 3.84 1.24
N TYR A 180 15.55 4.98 0.56
CA TYR A 180 16.20 5.21 -0.74
C TYR A 180 17.40 6.14 -0.70
N ILE A 181 17.72 6.81 0.41
CA ILE A 181 18.80 7.82 0.50
C ILE A 181 20.18 7.28 0.14
N ASN A 182 20.43 5.98 0.32
CA ASN A 182 21.72 5.36 -0.04
C ASN A 182 21.68 4.64 -1.40
N ILE A 183 20.49 4.53 -2.01
CA ILE A 183 20.29 3.86 -3.30
C ILE A 183 20.23 4.92 -4.40
N LEU A 184 19.58 6.05 -4.10
CA LEU A 184 19.42 7.19 -4.98
C LEU A 184 20.02 8.44 -4.34
N GLN A 185 20.43 9.39 -5.17
CA GLN A 185 20.77 10.73 -4.67
C GLN A 185 19.54 11.40 -4.03
N ILE A 186 19.76 12.26 -3.04
CA ILE A 186 18.66 12.92 -2.30
C ILE A 186 17.63 13.59 -3.23
N PRO A 187 18.00 14.37 -4.26
CA PRO A 187 17.03 14.97 -5.16
C PRO A 187 16.19 13.93 -5.92
N GLN A 188 16.81 12.82 -6.32
CA GLN A 188 16.12 11.75 -7.05
C GLN A 188 15.15 10.98 -6.15
N SER A 189 15.52 10.72 -4.90
CA SER A 189 14.64 10.07 -3.93
C SER A 189 13.44 10.95 -3.57
N LEU A 190 13.65 12.26 -3.39
CA LEU A 190 12.56 13.21 -3.16
C LEU A 190 11.62 13.30 -4.37
N PHE A 191 12.17 13.38 -5.58
CA PHE A 191 11.35 13.39 -6.80
C PHE A 191 10.52 12.11 -6.93
N LEU A 192 11.10 10.94 -6.68
CA LEU A 192 10.40 9.66 -6.64
C LEU A 192 9.28 9.67 -5.59
N GLY A 193 9.55 10.22 -4.40
CA GLY A 193 8.54 10.36 -3.35
C GLY A 193 7.37 11.23 -3.77
N VAL A 194 7.63 12.42 -4.31
CA VAL A 194 6.59 13.35 -4.78
C VAL A 194 5.76 12.74 -5.90
N SER A 195 6.41 12.13 -6.89
CA SER A 195 5.72 11.48 -8.02
C SER A 195 4.82 10.34 -7.57
N THR A 196 5.34 9.51 -6.64
CA THR A 196 4.58 8.40 -6.07
C THR A 196 3.39 8.90 -5.23
N TYR A 197 3.57 10.00 -4.48
CA TYR A 197 2.50 10.64 -3.72
C TYR A 197 1.38 11.17 -4.62
N ILE A 198 1.73 11.84 -5.73
CA ILE A 198 0.75 12.34 -6.72
C ILE A 198 -0.07 11.17 -7.30
N LEU A 199 0.59 10.07 -7.69
CA LEU A 199 -0.12 8.88 -8.14
C LEU A 199 -1.03 8.33 -7.04
N GLY A 200 -0.58 8.33 -5.80
CA GLY A 200 -1.40 7.88 -4.67
C GLY A 200 -2.66 8.71 -4.46
N ILE A 201 -2.60 10.04 -4.63
CA ILE A 201 -3.81 10.89 -4.62
C ILE A 201 -4.76 10.46 -5.74
N ALA A 202 -4.26 10.28 -6.96
CA ALA A 202 -5.09 9.86 -8.09
C ALA A 202 -5.77 8.50 -7.84
N VAL A 203 -5.04 7.52 -7.30
CA VAL A 203 -5.59 6.21 -6.92
C VAL A 203 -6.65 6.35 -5.82
N THR A 204 -6.42 7.21 -4.82
CA THR A 204 -7.40 7.47 -3.75
C THR A 204 -8.70 8.04 -4.30
N LEU A 205 -8.62 8.98 -5.24
CA LEU A 205 -9.81 9.55 -5.88
C LEU A 205 -10.60 8.48 -6.65
N ILE A 206 -9.92 7.61 -7.39
CA ILE A 206 -10.56 6.49 -8.10
C ILE A 206 -11.23 5.53 -7.10
N ASN A 207 -10.56 5.19 -6.00
CA ASN A 207 -11.10 4.32 -4.97
C ASN A 207 -12.36 4.90 -4.33
N VAL A 208 -12.38 6.21 -4.04
CA VAL A 208 -13.54 6.92 -3.48
C VAL A 208 -14.72 6.90 -4.46
N ILE A 209 -14.49 7.16 -5.74
CA ILE A 209 -15.53 7.07 -6.77
C ILE A 209 -16.12 5.65 -6.81
N PHE A 210 -15.26 4.65 -6.78
CA PHE A 210 -15.67 3.24 -6.80
C PHE A 210 -16.54 2.88 -5.59
N ILE A 211 -16.15 3.28 -4.37
CA ILE A 211 -16.93 3.06 -3.14
C ILE A 211 -18.30 3.73 -3.25
N ASN A 212 -18.37 4.97 -3.68
CA ASN A 212 -19.64 5.69 -3.82
C ASN A 212 -20.60 5.02 -4.81
N ILE A 213 -20.07 4.40 -5.87
CA ILE A 213 -20.88 3.62 -6.82
C ILE A 213 -21.43 2.36 -6.15
N LEU A 214 -20.63 1.71 -5.31
CA LEU A 214 -21.05 0.50 -4.60
C LEU A 214 -22.07 0.79 -3.50
N ASP A 215 -21.90 1.86 -2.76
CA ASP A 215 -22.86 2.28 -1.71
C ASP A 215 -24.23 2.63 -2.31
N LYS A 216 -24.26 3.38 -3.41
CA LYS A 216 -25.51 3.69 -4.13
C LYS A 216 -26.25 2.44 -4.60
N LYS A 217 -25.55 1.39 -4.98
CA LYS A 217 -26.13 0.10 -5.40
C LYS A 217 -26.53 -0.79 -4.22
N LYS A 218 -26.42 -0.34 -2.95
CA LYS A 218 -26.66 -1.13 -1.74
C LYS A 218 -25.89 -2.46 -1.71
N VAL A 219 -24.77 -2.52 -2.40
CA VAL A 219 -23.91 -3.72 -2.47
C VAL A 219 -23.03 -3.80 -1.22
N ILE A 220 -22.74 -2.65 -0.63
CA ILE A 220 -22.03 -2.53 0.65
C ILE A 220 -23.10 -2.15 1.70
N LYS A 221 -23.76 -3.15 2.29
CA LYS A 221 -24.63 -2.97 3.47
C LYS A 221 -23.82 -2.96 4.73
#